data_d52927c31abfd86675388c01542ed09c
#
_entry.id   d52927c31abfd86675388c01542ed09c
#
_cell.length_a   1.000
_cell.length_b   1.000
_cell.length_c   1.000
_cell.angle_alpha   90.00
_cell.angle_beta   90.00
_cell.angle_gamma   90.00
#
_symmetry.space_group_name_H-M   'P 1'
#
loop_
_entity.id
_entity.type
_entity.pdbx_description
1 polymer ?
#
loop_
_entity_poly.entity_id
_entity_poly.type
_entity_poly.pdbx_seq_one_letter_code
_entity_poly.pdbx_strand_id
1 'polypeptide(L)'
;PGFRAVTYGDIEAVRAAVDEHTVAVLFEPIQGEGGVVIPPEGFLRDLRELCTQENVLMVADEIQSGLGRTGKTFACDHEGVVPDLYILGKALGGGLYPVSAVCADQDVLGVITPGSHGSTFGGNPLAAAIGHEVVLMLLEGEFQERAARLGARLEAGLSGLVGHGLRAVRVRGLWAGLDVEPGGPSGRELCKALSQRGILAKDTHGMTIRLAPPICITEEEVDLLVDTVREIVTASAS
;
A
#
# COMPACT_ATOMS: atom_id res chain seq x y z
N PRO A 1 -11.99 22.12 5.14
CA PRO A 1 -13.11 22.49 4.27
C PRO A 1 -12.90 21.88 2.91
N GLY A 2 -13.99 21.40 2.25
CA GLY A 2 -13.93 20.84 0.92
C GLY A 2 -13.60 19.34 0.82
N PHE A 3 -13.37 18.63 1.93
CA PHE A 3 -13.20 17.17 1.96
C PHE A 3 -14.29 16.50 2.80
N ARG A 4 -14.79 15.38 2.29
CA ARG A 4 -15.69 14.47 3.03
C ARG A 4 -15.00 13.11 3.12
N ALA A 5 -14.90 12.55 4.32
CA ALA A 5 -14.45 11.19 4.52
C ALA A 5 -15.66 10.25 4.49
N VAL A 6 -15.51 9.12 3.80
CA VAL A 6 -16.51 8.05 3.72
C VAL A 6 -15.92 6.73 4.21
N THR A 7 -16.77 5.75 4.48
CA THR A 7 -16.31 4.42 4.86
C THR A 7 -15.53 3.79 3.71
N TYR A 8 -14.29 3.36 4.00
CA TYR A 8 -13.44 2.72 3.00
C TYR A 8 -14.01 1.37 2.56
N GLY A 9 -13.99 1.13 1.26
CA GLY A 9 -14.51 -0.10 0.65
C GLY A 9 -16.04 -0.16 0.52
N ASP A 10 -16.74 0.93 0.86
CA ASP A 10 -18.21 1.04 0.72
C ASP A 10 -18.55 1.97 -0.46
N ILE A 11 -18.89 1.37 -1.60
CA ILE A 11 -19.21 2.12 -2.83
C ILE A 11 -20.48 2.95 -2.68
N GLU A 12 -21.46 2.48 -1.90
CA GLU A 12 -22.69 3.22 -1.68
C GLU A 12 -22.46 4.45 -0.81
N ALA A 13 -21.53 4.36 0.17
CA ALA A 13 -21.10 5.52 0.94
C ALA A 13 -20.39 6.56 0.05
N VAL A 14 -19.58 6.13 -0.93
CA VAL A 14 -18.96 7.02 -1.92
C VAL A 14 -20.04 7.66 -2.78
N ARG A 15 -20.97 6.87 -3.35
CA ARG A 15 -22.08 7.35 -4.19
C ARG A 15 -22.92 8.41 -3.48
N ALA A 16 -23.26 8.18 -2.23
CA ALA A 16 -24.04 9.10 -1.42
C ALA A 16 -23.30 10.41 -1.09
N ALA A 17 -21.97 10.41 -1.13
CA ALA A 17 -21.15 11.58 -0.84
C ALA A 17 -20.87 12.44 -2.08
N VAL A 18 -21.01 11.90 -3.29
CA VAL A 18 -20.82 12.64 -4.54
C VAL A 18 -21.98 13.62 -4.75
N ASP A 19 -21.66 14.87 -5.07
CA ASP A 19 -22.60 15.92 -5.41
C ASP A 19 -22.05 16.82 -6.54
N GLU A 20 -22.82 17.83 -6.95
CA GLU A 20 -22.48 18.78 -8.02
C GLU A 20 -21.18 19.57 -7.79
N HIS A 21 -20.64 19.57 -6.57
CA HIS A 21 -19.39 20.23 -6.19
C HIS A 21 -18.21 19.25 -6.07
N THR A 22 -18.47 17.96 -6.23
CA THR A 22 -17.44 16.92 -6.11
C THR A 22 -16.60 16.89 -7.38
N VAL A 23 -15.29 17.06 -7.24
CA VAL A 23 -14.34 17.08 -8.37
C VAL A 23 -13.47 15.82 -8.44
N ALA A 24 -13.26 15.16 -7.30
CA ALA A 24 -12.40 13.98 -7.25
C ALA A 24 -12.76 13.06 -6.07
N VAL A 25 -12.48 11.77 -6.23
CA VAL A 25 -12.38 10.80 -5.15
C VAL A 25 -10.90 10.44 -4.97
N LEU A 26 -10.35 10.78 -3.79
CA LEU A 26 -8.97 10.43 -3.40
C LEU A 26 -9.01 9.22 -2.48
N PHE A 27 -8.24 8.19 -2.81
CA PHE A 27 -8.19 6.94 -2.04
C PHE A 27 -6.83 6.26 -2.12
N GLU A 28 -6.49 5.46 -1.11
CA GLU A 28 -5.42 4.46 -1.21
C GLU A 28 -6.04 3.16 -1.75
N PRO A 29 -5.49 2.49 -2.78
CA PRO A 29 -5.98 1.18 -3.24
C PRO A 29 -5.91 0.10 -2.17
N ILE A 30 -4.94 0.21 -1.28
CA ILE A 30 -4.80 -0.56 -0.03
C ILE A 30 -4.38 0.44 1.04
N GLN A 31 -5.15 0.57 2.12
CA GLN A 31 -4.80 1.50 3.19
C GLN A 31 -3.62 0.97 4.00
N GLY A 32 -2.48 1.65 3.89
CA GLY A 32 -1.25 1.24 4.55
C GLY A 32 -1.23 1.51 6.04
N GLU A 33 -1.36 2.78 6.43
CA GLU A 33 -1.34 3.18 7.84
C GLU A 33 -2.57 2.65 8.60
N GLY A 34 -3.67 2.36 7.90
CA GLY A 34 -4.86 1.71 8.44
C GLY A 34 -4.66 0.25 8.86
N GLY A 35 -3.52 -0.39 8.56
CA GLY A 35 -3.23 -1.78 8.92
C GLY A 35 -3.24 -2.74 7.73
N VAL A 36 -2.82 -2.29 6.57
CA VAL A 36 -2.87 -3.04 5.30
C VAL A 36 -4.30 -3.49 5.01
N VAL A 37 -5.23 -2.52 5.01
CA VAL A 37 -6.64 -2.79 4.76
C VAL A 37 -6.85 -2.93 3.25
N ILE A 38 -7.20 -4.14 2.83
CA ILE A 38 -7.52 -4.48 1.45
C ILE A 38 -9.02 -4.27 1.27
N PRO A 39 -9.48 -3.53 0.26
CA PRO A 39 -10.91 -3.34 0.04
C PRO A 39 -11.59 -4.63 -0.42
N PRO A 40 -12.92 -4.72 -0.35
CA PRO A 40 -13.67 -5.81 -0.97
C PRO A 40 -13.33 -5.96 -2.46
N GLU A 41 -13.33 -7.20 -2.95
CA GLU A 41 -13.12 -7.47 -4.37
C GLU A 41 -14.17 -6.73 -5.23
N GLY A 42 -13.72 -6.10 -6.30
CA GLY A 42 -14.54 -5.32 -7.21
C GLY A 42 -14.68 -3.85 -6.82
N PHE A 43 -14.32 -3.46 -5.60
CA PHE A 43 -14.49 -2.07 -5.14
C PHE A 43 -13.79 -1.05 -6.05
N LEU A 44 -12.58 -1.33 -6.52
CA LEU A 44 -11.86 -0.40 -7.40
C LEU A 44 -12.51 -0.28 -8.77
N ARG A 45 -13.07 -1.37 -9.31
CA ARG A 45 -13.84 -1.34 -10.56
C ARG A 45 -15.11 -0.53 -10.40
N ASP A 46 -15.87 -0.79 -9.34
CA ASP A 46 -17.11 -0.06 -9.05
C ASP A 46 -16.83 1.43 -8.84
N LEU A 47 -15.72 1.76 -8.16
CA LEU A 47 -15.27 3.14 -7.98
C LEU A 47 -14.90 3.81 -9.30
N ARG A 48 -14.20 3.10 -10.21
CA ARG A 48 -13.88 3.62 -11.53
C ARG A 48 -15.16 3.90 -12.34
N GLU A 49 -16.11 2.96 -12.29
CA GLU A 49 -17.40 3.13 -12.98
C GLU A 49 -18.17 4.34 -12.43
N LEU A 50 -18.26 4.45 -11.10
CA LEU A 50 -18.92 5.58 -10.44
C LEU A 50 -18.27 6.92 -10.85
N CYS A 51 -16.94 7.04 -10.74
CA CYS A 51 -16.22 8.25 -11.11
C CYS A 51 -16.45 8.63 -12.58
N THR A 52 -16.53 7.65 -13.48
CA THR A 52 -16.81 7.87 -14.89
C THR A 52 -18.25 8.36 -15.12
N GLN A 53 -19.24 7.74 -14.46
CA GLN A 53 -20.65 8.10 -14.57
C GLN A 53 -20.93 9.51 -14.05
N GLU A 54 -20.30 9.88 -12.94
CA GLU A 54 -20.49 11.17 -12.28
C GLU A 54 -19.55 12.27 -12.81
N ASN A 55 -18.67 11.94 -13.79
CA ASN A 55 -17.65 12.85 -14.33
C ASN A 55 -16.75 13.45 -13.24
N VAL A 56 -16.29 12.60 -12.31
CA VAL A 56 -15.43 12.91 -11.17
C VAL A 56 -14.08 12.23 -11.35
N LEU A 57 -12.97 12.89 -11.02
CA LEU A 57 -11.64 12.32 -11.15
C LEU A 57 -11.40 11.23 -10.11
N MET A 58 -10.83 10.11 -10.55
CA MET A 58 -10.36 9.04 -9.69
C MET A 58 -8.88 9.24 -9.40
N VAL A 59 -8.52 9.51 -8.14
CA VAL A 59 -7.16 9.82 -7.70
C VAL A 59 -6.65 8.73 -6.78
N ALA A 60 -5.69 7.92 -7.25
CA ALA A 60 -5.10 6.84 -6.48
C ALA A 60 -3.81 7.28 -5.79
N ASP A 61 -3.79 7.20 -4.46
CA ASP A 61 -2.56 7.30 -3.67
C ASP A 61 -1.84 5.95 -3.65
N GLU A 62 -0.93 5.77 -4.57
CA GLU A 62 -0.07 4.60 -4.71
C GLU A 62 1.32 4.78 -4.07
N ILE A 63 1.45 5.76 -3.17
CA ILE A 63 2.73 6.05 -2.50
C ILE A 63 3.26 4.83 -1.74
N GLN A 64 2.38 4.05 -1.08
CA GLN A 64 2.76 2.84 -0.36
C GLN A 64 2.51 1.56 -1.15
N SER A 65 1.41 1.48 -1.87
CA SER A 65 0.91 0.28 -2.53
C SER A 65 1.55 0.04 -3.89
N GLY A 66 1.98 1.09 -4.56
CA GLY A 66 2.53 1.04 -5.90
C GLY A 66 3.98 0.57 -6.00
N LEU A 67 4.49 0.63 -7.21
CA LEU A 67 5.90 0.39 -7.56
C LEU A 67 6.40 -1.00 -7.14
N GLY A 68 5.57 -2.03 -7.41
CA GLY A 68 5.94 -3.43 -7.24
C GLY A 68 5.58 -4.04 -5.88
N ARG A 69 5.26 -3.23 -4.86
CA ARG A 69 5.02 -3.69 -3.48
C ARG A 69 4.01 -4.83 -3.37
N THR A 70 2.92 -4.76 -4.12
CA THR A 70 1.80 -5.69 -4.05
C THR A 70 1.89 -6.86 -5.03
N GLY A 71 2.97 -6.96 -5.81
CA GLY A 71 3.14 -7.98 -6.85
C GLY A 71 2.62 -7.54 -8.23
N LYS A 72 2.19 -6.30 -8.35
CA LYS A 72 1.85 -5.59 -9.59
C LYS A 72 2.57 -4.25 -9.60
N THR A 73 2.67 -3.58 -10.76
CA THR A 73 3.28 -2.24 -10.82
C THR A 73 2.52 -1.26 -9.94
N PHE A 74 1.19 -1.26 -10.06
CA PHE A 74 0.28 -0.51 -9.20
C PHE A 74 -0.72 -1.45 -8.52
N ALA A 75 -1.21 -1.10 -7.34
CA ALA A 75 -2.22 -1.91 -6.67
C ALA A 75 -3.57 -1.88 -7.43
N CYS A 76 -3.86 -0.80 -8.15
CA CYS A 76 -5.01 -0.71 -9.04
C CYS A 76 -5.01 -1.78 -10.15
N ASP A 77 -3.83 -2.27 -10.57
CA ASP A 77 -3.68 -3.30 -11.60
C ASP A 77 -4.26 -4.66 -11.18
N HIS A 78 -4.45 -4.90 -9.88
CA HIS A 78 -5.08 -6.14 -9.40
C HIS A 78 -6.53 -6.28 -9.88
N GLU A 79 -7.20 -5.16 -10.12
CA GLU A 79 -8.57 -5.15 -10.65
C GLU A 79 -8.66 -4.61 -12.08
N GLY A 80 -7.52 -4.37 -12.74
CA GLY A 80 -7.46 -3.85 -14.11
C GLY A 80 -7.96 -2.40 -14.22
N VAL A 81 -7.82 -1.62 -13.17
CA VAL A 81 -8.29 -0.23 -13.08
C VAL A 81 -7.16 0.74 -13.36
N VAL A 82 -7.43 1.74 -14.19
CA VAL A 82 -6.56 2.89 -14.43
C VAL A 82 -7.26 4.13 -13.87
N PRO A 83 -6.74 4.74 -12.78
CA PRO A 83 -7.25 6.00 -12.26
C PRO A 83 -6.85 7.17 -13.17
N ASP A 84 -7.49 8.31 -12.98
CA ASP A 84 -7.18 9.54 -13.75
C ASP A 84 -5.85 10.16 -13.26
N LEU A 85 -5.52 9.99 -11.97
CA LEU A 85 -4.26 10.43 -11.39
C LEU A 85 -3.65 9.34 -10.50
N TYR A 86 -2.32 9.20 -10.60
CA TYR A 86 -1.50 8.45 -9.66
C TYR A 86 -0.67 9.41 -8.82
N ILE A 87 -0.67 9.21 -7.50
CA ILE A 87 0.28 9.86 -6.58
C ILE A 87 1.32 8.82 -6.22
N LEU A 88 2.59 9.10 -6.52
CA LEU A 88 3.72 8.18 -6.36
C LEU A 88 4.75 8.78 -5.40
N GLY A 89 5.45 7.92 -4.66
CA GLY A 89 6.49 8.33 -3.72
C GLY A 89 7.23 7.11 -3.16
N LYS A 90 7.78 7.25 -1.97
CA LYS A 90 8.52 6.17 -1.26
C LYS A 90 9.47 5.37 -2.16
N ALA A 91 9.03 4.22 -2.70
CA ALA A 91 9.84 3.36 -3.55
C ALA A 91 10.35 4.06 -4.82
N LEU A 92 9.69 5.13 -5.28
CA LEU A 92 10.16 5.95 -6.41
C LEU A 92 11.57 6.53 -6.18
N GLY A 93 11.93 6.76 -4.93
CA GLY A 93 13.25 7.25 -4.55
C GLY A 93 14.33 6.16 -4.43
N GLY A 94 14.03 4.89 -4.73
CA GLY A 94 14.96 3.76 -4.68
C GLY A 94 15.62 3.52 -3.32
N GLY A 95 15.07 4.10 -2.25
CA GLY A 95 15.70 4.10 -0.92
C GLY A 95 16.88 5.06 -0.78
N LEU A 96 17.22 5.82 -1.82
CA LEU A 96 18.38 6.69 -1.89
C LEU A 96 18.04 8.17 -1.71
N TYR A 97 16.90 8.61 -2.27
CA TYR A 97 16.54 10.01 -2.31
C TYR A 97 15.02 10.21 -2.17
N PRO A 98 14.57 11.20 -1.36
CA PRO A 98 13.14 11.49 -1.26
C PRO A 98 12.63 12.16 -2.55
N VAL A 99 11.70 11.49 -3.23
CA VAL A 99 11.05 12.00 -4.42
C VAL A 99 9.59 11.55 -4.44
N SER A 100 8.74 12.40 -4.98
CA SER A 100 7.34 12.09 -5.27
C SER A 100 6.95 12.63 -6.64
N ALA A 101 5.92 12.07 -7.21
CA ALA A 101 5.36 12.49 -8.48
C ALA A 101 3.85 12.38 -8.47
N VAL A 102 3.20 13.23 -9.26
CA VAL A 102 1.80 13.09 -9.66
C VAL A 102 1.79 12.85 -11.17
N CYS A 103 1.16 11.78 -11.59
CA CYS A 103 1.07 11.39 -12.99
C CYS A 103 -0.40 11.36 -13.43
N ALA A 104 -0.71 12.03 -14.52
CA ALA A 104 -2.02 12.00 -15.17
C ALA A 104 -1.87 12.41 -16.63
N ASP A 105 -2.96 12.27 -17.39
CA ASP A 105 -3.01 12.73 -18.75
C ASP A 105 -2.94 14.25 -18.86
N GLN A 106 -2.58 14.74 -20.06
CA GLN A 106 -2.45 16.16 -20.36
C GLN A 106 -3.76 16.94 -20.10
N ASP A 107 -4.90 16.32 -20.33
CA ASP A 107 -6.21 16.96 -20.12
C ASP A 107 -6.49 17.25 -18.64
N VAL A 108 -5.84 16.53 -17.74
CA VAL A 108 -5.95 16.73 -16.29
C VAL A 108 -4.84 17.64 -15.76
N LEU A 109 -3.57 17.32 -16.02
CA LEU A 109 -2.43 18.08 -15.48
C LEU A 109 -2.05 19.30 -16.34
N GLY A 110 -2.51 19.40 -17.60
CA GLY A 110 -2.22 20.53 -18.48
C GLY A 110 -2.80 21.87 -18.01
N VAL A 111 -3.65 21.87 -16.98
CA VAL A 111 -4.12 23.11 -16.33
C VAL A 111 -3.03 23.78 -15.49
N ILE A 112 -1.94 23.05 -15.16
CA ILE A 112 -0.79 23.60 -14.47
C ILE A 112 0.13 24.26 -15.52
N THR A 113 0.05 25.57 -15.58
CA THR A 113 0.86 26.37 -16.52
C THR A 113 2.14 26.90 -15.88
N PRO A 114 3.15 27.31 -16.69
CA PRO A 114 4.37 27.93 -16.14
C PRO A 114 4.05 29.08 -15.20
N GLY A 115 4.59 29.01 -13.97
CA GLY A 115 4.39 30.00 -12.90
C GLY A 115 3.20 29.74 -11.98
N SER A 116 2.30 28.79 -12.29
CA SER A 116 1.15 28.46 -11.42
C SER A 116 1.52 27.54 -10.29
N HIS A 117 2.64 26.79 -10.40
CA HIS A 117 3.17 25.89 -9.38
C HIS A 117 4.70 25.98 -9.33
N GLY A 118 5.27 25.78 -8.15
CA GLY A 118 6.71 25.77 -7.96
C GLY A 118 7.12 24.99 -6.71
N SER A 119 8.34 24.46 -6.74
CA SER A 119 8.98 23.77 -5.63
C SER A 119 10.48 24.03 -5.67
N THR A 120 11.08 24.28 -4.52
CA THR A 120 12.55 24.52 -4.44
C THR A 120 13.34 23.27 -4.84
N PHE A 121 12.91 22.09 -4.45
CA PHE A 121 13.60 20.82 -4.70
C PHE A 121 12.89 19.91 -5.71
N GLY A 122 11.64 20.19 -6.05
CA GLY A 122 10.87 19.39 -7.01
C GLY A 122 11.50 19.41 -8.40
N GLY A 123 11.58 18.24 -9.04
CA GLY A 123 12.14 18.11 -10.38
C GLY A 123 13.67 18.30 -10.47
N ASN A 124 14.40 18.20 -9.35
CA ASN A 124 15.86 18.29 -9.42
C ASN A 124 16.45 17.08 -10.17
N PRO A 125 17.60 17.27 -10.87
CA PRO A 125 18.15 16.24 -11.75
C PRO A 125 18.56 14.95 -11.04
N LEU A 126 18.96 15.00 -9.77
CA LEU A 126 19.31 13.80 -9.01
C LEU A 126 18.07 12.96 -8.72
N ALA A 127 16.99 13.58 -8.24
CA ALA A 127 15.72 12.89 -8.01
C ALA A 127 15.15 12.29 -9.31
N ALA A 128 15.23 13.03 -10.41
CA ALA A 128 14.79 12.59 -11.72
C ALA A 128 15.58 11.37 -12.22
N ALA A 129 16.90 11.38 -12.08
CA ALA A 129 17.77 10.27 -12.48
C ALA A 129 17.47 9.00 -11.67
N ILE A 130 17.30 9.12 -10.34
CA ILE A 130 16.98 8.00 -9.47
C ILE A 130 15.57 7.44 -9.78
N GLY A 131 14.56 8.31 -9.90
CA GLY A 131 13.21 7.89 -10.24
C GLY A 131 13.12 7.21 -11.61
N HIS A 132 13.89 7.70 -12.59
CA HIS A 132 14.00 7.09 -13.91
C HIS A 132 14.55 5.66 -13.83
N GLU A 133 15.66 5.45 -13.09
CA GLU A 133 16.22 4.09 -12.89
C GLU A 133 15.21 3.16 -12.21
N VAL A 134 14.52 3.62 -11.15
CA VAL A 134 13.47 2.81 -10.50
C VAL A 134 12.40 2.39 -11.50
N VAL A 135 11.95 3.30 -12.37
CA VAL A 135 10.94 2.97 -13.39
C VAL A 135 11.50 1.94 -14.38
N LEU A 136 12.74 2.10 -14.86
CA LEU A 136 13.38 1.14 -15.77
C LEU A 136 13.44 -0.27 -15.15
N MET A 137 13.88 -0.38 -13.89
CA MET A 137 13.93 -1.65 -13.17
C MET A 137 12.55 -2.30 -13.04
N LEU A 138 11.49 -1.51 -12.85
CA LEU A 138 10.12 -2.03 -12.77
C LEU A 138 9.55 -2.47 -14.13
N LEU A 139 10.02 -1.88 -15.24
CA LEU A 139 9.59 -2.29 -16.58
C LEU A 139 10.03 -3.71 -16.94
N GLU A 140 11.07 -4.24 -16.31
CA GLU A 140 11.53 -5.62 -16.48
C GLU A 140 10.56 -6.64 -15.85
N GLY A 141 9.74 -6.25 -14.89
CA GLY A 141 8.73 -7.07 -14.25
C GLY A 141 9.25 -8.00 -13.14
N GLU A 142 10.55 -8.16 -12.99
CA GLU A 142 11.18 -9.10 -12.06
C GLU A 142 10.79 -8.83 -10.60
N PHE A 143 10.75 -7.55 -10.20
CA PHE A 143 10.39 -7.16 -8.83
C PHE A 143 8.94 -7.46 -8.50
N GLN A 144 8.03 -7.24 -9.44
CA GLN A 144 6.60 -7.54 -9.30
C GLN A 144 6.37 -9.05 -9.16
N GLU A 145 6.98 -9.86 -10.04
CA GLU A 145 6.89 -11.31 -9.99
C GLU A 145 7.46 -11.87 -8.67
N ARG A 146 8.61 -11.34 -8.24
CA ARG A 146 9.23 -11.69 -6.96
C ARG A 146 8.31 -11.35 -5.79
N ALA A 147 7.75 -10.14 -5.75
CA ALA A 147 6.84 -9.72 -4.69
C ALA A 147 5.56 -10.56 -4.67
N ALA A 148 5.02 -10.95 -5.81
CA ALA A 148 3.87 -11.84 -5.90
C ALA A 148 4.20 -13.24 -5.35
N ARG A 149 5.31 -13.84 -5.80
CA ARG A 149 5.73 -15.19 -5.40
C ARG A 149 6.07 -15.28 -3.92
N LEU A 150 6.91 -14.35 -3.42
CA LEU A 150 7.29 -14.32 -2.01
C LEU A 150 6.14 -13.87 -1.09
N GLY A 151 5.24 -13.03 -1.62
CA GLY A 151 4.01 -12.65 -0.93
C GLY A 151 3.09 -13.84 -0.70
N ALA A 152 2.91 -14.71 -1.68
CA ALA A 152 2.15 -15.95 -1.53
C ALA A 152 2.78 -16.89 -0.47
N ARG A 153 4.12 -16.98 -0.43
CA ARG A 153 4.85 -17.73 0.61
C ARG A 153 4.60 -17.14 2.00
N LEU A 154 4.70 -15.81 2.12
CA LEU A 154 4.43 -15.08 3.37
C LEU A 154 2.99 -15.32 3.85
N GLU A 155 2.02 -15.23 2.95
CA GLU A 155 0.60 -15.46 3.25
C GLU A 155 0.35 -16.89 3.73
N ALA A 156 0.87 -17.89 3.01
CA ALA A 156 0.74 -19.29 3.40
C ALA A 156 1.32 -19.57 4.79
N GLY A 157 2.46 -18.96 5.11
CA GLY A 157 3.10 -19.13 6.41
C GLY A 157 2.37 -18.44 7.56
N LEU A 158 1.76 -17.29 7.32
CA LEU A 158 1.08 -16.50 8.35
C LEU A 158 -0.39 -16.89 8.57
N SER A 159 -1.09 -17.33 7.52
CA SER A 159 -2.52 -17.64 7.59
C SER A 159 -2.87 -18.72 8.62
N GLY A 160 -1.96 -19.68 8.84
CA GLY A 160 -2.13 -20.71 9.87
C GLY A 160 -2.05 -20.20 11.31
N LEU A 161 -1.74 -18.92 11.52
CA LEU A 161 -1.66 -18.31 12.87
C LEU A 161 -2.99 -17.66 13.31
N VAL A 162 -3.98 -17.61 12.42
CA VAL A 162 -5.33 -17.13 12.77
C VAL A 162 -5.96 -18.14 13.74
N GLY A 163 -6.45 -17.65 14.89
CA GLY A 163 -6.90 -18.49 16.02
C GLY A 163 -5.76 -19.04 16.90
N HIS A 164 -4.51 -18.68 16.61
CA HIS A 164 -3.31 -19.07 17.35
C HIS A 164 -2.45 -17.86 17.71
N GLY A 165 -3.09 -16.82 18.24
CA GLY A 165 -2.50 -15.55 18.64
C GLY A 165 -2.76 -14.40 17.68
N LEU A 166 -3.17 -14.68 16.44
CA LEU A 166 -3.64 -13.67 15.49
C LEU A 166 -5.15 -13.81 15.25
N ARG A 167 -5.85 -12.68 15.26
CA ARG A 167 -7.27 -12.57 14.90
C ARG A 167 -7.48 -12.55 13.39
N ALA A 168 -6.59 -11.87 12.67
CA ALA A 168 -6.68 -11.76 11.22
C ALA A 168 -5.29 -11.54 10.60
N VAL A 169 -5.16 -12.02 9.38
CA VAL A 169 -3.98 -11.83 8.51
C VAL A 169 -4.46 -11.30 7.16
N ARG A 170 -3.84 -10.25 6.67
CA ARG A 170 -4.07 -9.66 5.35
C ARG A 170 -2.74 -9.55 4.65
N VAL A 171 -2.63 -10.10 3.45
CA VAL A 171 -1.39 -10.05 2.67
C VAL A 171 -1.70 -9.64 1.23
N ARG A 172 -0.88 -8.76 0.69
CA ARG A 172 -0.87 -8.44 -0.74
C ARG A 172 0.57 -8.21 -1.19
N GLY A 173 1.11 -9.18 -1.95
CA GLY A 173 2.53 -9.18 -2.27
C GLY A 173 3.39 -9.22 -1.01
N LEU A 174 4.48 -8.47 -0.98
CA LEU A 174 5.36 -8.36 0.19
C LEU A 174 4.87 -7.29 1.19
N TRP A 175 3.60 -7.34 1.53
CA TRP A 175 2.97 -6.41 2.48
C TRP A 175 1.90 -7.12 3.29
N ALA A 176 2.07 -7.18 4.61
CA ALA A 176 1.16 -7.88 5.49
C ALA A 176 0.70 -7.00 6.66
N GLY A 177 -0.58 -7.13 7.00
CA GLY A 177 -1.19 -6.61 8.22
C GLY A 177 -1.64 -7.78 9.09
N LEU A 178 -1.20 -7.81 10.35
CA LEU A 178 -1.51 -8.87 11.31
C LEU A 178 -2.24 -8.25 12.49
N ASP A 179 -3.48 -8.66 12.72
CA ASP A 179 -4.24 -8.24 13.89
C ASP A 179 -4.06 -9.27 15.01
N VAL A 180 -3.66 -8.80 16.19
CA VAL A 180 -3.50 -9.63 17.37
C VAL A 180 -4.86 -9.96 17.98
N GLU A 181 -5.00 -11.13 18.61
CA GLU A 181 -6.21 -11.50 19.33
C GLU A 181 -6.46 -10.58 20.54
N PRO A 182 -7.74 -10.27 20.87
CA PRO A 182 -8.07 -9.55 22.07
C PRO A 182 -7.57 -10.27 23.32
N GLY A 183 -6.90 -9.54 24.22
CA GLY A 183 -6.27 -10.10 25.42
C GLY A 183 -4.83 -10.59 25.23
N GLY A 184 -4.35 -10.64 23.99
CA GLY A 184 -2.94 -10.86 23.67
C GLY A 184 -2.08 -9.60 23.84
N PRO A 185 -0.77 -9.70 23.50
CA PRO A 185 0.12 -8.56 23.55
C PRO A 185 -0.30 -7.47 22.59
N SER A 186 -0.03 -6.23 22.91
CA SER A 186 -0.24 -5.11 21.98
C SER A 186 0.67 -5.24 20.75
N GLY A 187 0.28 -4.61 19.63
CA GLY A 187 1.14 -4.56 18.44
C GLY A 187 2.52 -3.99 18.73
N ARG A 188 2.62 -3.02 19.66
CA ARG A 188 3.90 -2.45 20.08
C ARG A 188 4.78 -3.45 20.84
N GLU A 189 4.22 -4.29 21.70
CA GLU A 189 4.94 -5.34 22.41
C GLU A 189 5.47 -6.40 21.44
N LEU A 190 4.65 -6.79 20.44
CA LEU A 190 5.09 -7.67 19.36
C LEU A 190 6.21 -7.06 18.53
N CYS A 191 6.11 -5.78 18.15
CA CYS A 191 7.18 -5.09 17.43
C CYS A 191 8.49 -5.06 18.21
N LYS A 192 8.44 -4.89 19.54
CA LYS A 192 9.64 -4.98 20.41
C LYS A 192 10.22 -6.39 20.44
N ALA A 193 9.37 -7.42 20.56
CA ALA A 193 9.82 -8.81 20.56
C ALA A 193 10.45 -9.21 19.21
N LEU A 194 9.89 -8.76 18.10
CA LEU A 194 10.46 -8.93 16.75
C LEU A 194 11.80 -8.21 16.62
N SER A 195 11.90 -6.97 17.11
CA SER A 195 13.14 -6.18 17.06
C SER A 195 14.28 -6.85 17.83
N GLN A 196 14.00 -7.49 18.96
CA GLN A 196 15.00 -8.28 19.73
C GLN A 196 15.54 -9.48 18.95
N ARG A 197 14.83 -9.91 17.90
CA ARG A 197 15.23 -11.00 17.00
C ARG A 197 15.68 -10.50 15.61
N GLY A 198 15.98 -9.19 15.50
CA GLY A 198 16.51 -8.59 14.29
C GLY A 198 15.46 -8.23 13.22
N ILE A 199 14.17 -8.35 13.53
CA ILE A 199 13.09 -8.03 12.60
C ILE A 199 12.43 -6.72 13.00
N LEU A 200 12.47 -5.72 12.10
CA LEU A 200 11.80 -4.43 12.30
C LEU A 200 10.39 -4.48 11.71
N ALA A 201 9.41 -4.19 12.55
CA ALA A 201 8.01 -4.06 12.19
C ALA A 201 7.43 -2.78 12.77
N LYS A 202 6.26 -2.37 12.29
CA LYS A 202 5.58 -1.17 12.77
C LYS A 202 4.18 -1.51 13.26
N ASP A 203 3.86 -1.06 14.47
CA ASP A 203 2.51 -1.14 15.00
C ASP A 203 1.61 -0.02 14.45
N THR A 204 0.31 -0.32 14.35
CA THR A 204 -0.74 0.63 14.00
C THR A 204 -2.03 0.25 14.73
N HIS A 205 -2.85 1.25 15.08
CA HIS A 205 -4.14 1.06 15.77
C HIS A 205 -4.08 0.13 17.00
N GLY A 206 -2.94 0.11 17.69
CA GLY A 206 -2.77 -0.59 18.97
C GLY A 206 -2.59 -2.10 18.88
N MET A 207 -3.38 -2.80 18.08
CA MET A 207 -3.43 -4.26 18.00
C MET A 207 -2.99 -4.83 16.65
N THR A 208 -2.58 -3.99 15.72
CA THR A 208 -2.15 -4.41 14.38
C THR A 208 -0.64 -4.17 14.22
N ILE A 209 0.07 -5.12 13.66
CA ILE A 209 1.44 -4.93 13.18
C ILE A 209 1.49 -5.02 11.66
N ARG A 210 2.40 -4.26 11.05
CA ARG A 210 2.64 -4.27 9.62
C ARG A 210 4.03 -4.81 9.32
N LEU A 211 4.08 -5.73 8.37
CA LEU A 211 5.30 -6.28 7.81
C LEU A 211 5.43 -5.80 6.37
N ALA A 212 6.53 -5.16 6.05
CA ALA A 212 6.83 -4.64 4.72
C ALA A 212 8.32 -4.90 4.41
N PRO A 213 8.73 -6.17 4.26
CA PRO A 213 10.10 -6.50 3.97
C PRO A 213 10.55 -5.88 2.64
N PRO A 214 11.86 -5.70 2.41
CA PRO A 214 12.34 -5.20 1.13
C PRO A 214 11.95 -6.15 -0.01
N ILE A 215 11.69 -5.61 -1.21
CA ILE A 215 11.29 -6.43 -2.37
C ILE A 215 12.39 -7.42 -2.76
N CYS A 216 13.65 -7.13 -2.43
CA CYS A 216 14.80 -8.00 -2.66
C CYS A 216 15.00 -9.11 -1.60
N ILE A 217 14.10 -9.26 -0.63
CA ILE A 217 14.15 -10.31 0.39
C ILE A 217 14.28 -11.71 -0.25
N THR A 218 14.99 -12.63 0.41
CA THR A 218 15.10 -14.01 -0.05
C THR A 218 13.99 -14.90 0.49
N GLU A 219 13.88 -16.12 -0.03
CA GLU A 219 12.91 -17.12 0.48
C GLU A 219 13.21 -17.52 1.92
N GLU A 220 14.48 -17.73 2.23
CA GLU A 220 14.96 -18.09 3.56
C GLU A 220 14.66 -16.99 4.57
N GLU A 221 14.79 -15.73 4.17
CA GLU A 221 14.47 -14.59 5.03
C GLU A 221 12.95 -14.46 5.25
N VAL A 222 12.12 -14.80 4.25
CA VAL A 222 10.65 -14.88 4.42
C VAL A 222 10.29 -15.99 5.40
N ASP A 223 10.93 -17.16 5.31
CA ASP A 223 10.72 -18.27 6.24
C ASP A 223 11.12 -17.87 7.66
N LEU A 224 12.30 -17.28 7.81
CA LEU A 224 12.76 -16.77 9.10
C LEU A 224 11.78 -15.75 9.70
N LEU A 225 11.25 -14.84 8.89
CA LEU A 225 10.25 -13.87 9.30
C LEU A 225 8.98 -14.57 9.81
N VAL A 226 8.45 -15.53 9.04
CA VAL A 226 7.24 -16.30 9.39
C VAL A 226 7.44 -17.10 10.67
N ASP A 227 8.56 -17.82 10.78
CA ASP A 227 8.86 -18.65 11.96
C ASP A 227 9.04 -17.79 13.22
N THR A 228 9.71 -16.65 13.10
CA THR A 228 9.87 -15.71 14.21
C THR A 228 8.53 -15.12 14.67
N VAL A 229 7.66 -14.74 13.73
CA VAL A 229 6.30 -14.27 14.08
C VAL A 229 5.52 -15.39 14.79
N ARG A 230 5.55 -16.61 14.24
CA ARG A 230 4.89 -17.78 14.82
C ARG A 230 5.31 -18.01 16.26
N GLU A 231 6.61 -18.09 16.51
CA GLU A 231 7.15 -18.32 17.87
C GLU A 231 6.67 -17.25 18.86
N ILE A 232 6.67 -15.97 18.46
CA ILE A 232 6.29 -14.87 19.36
C ILE A 232 4.80 -14.90 19.65
N VAL A 233 3.94 -15.06 18.64
CA VAL A 233 2.49 -14.98 18.86
C VAL A 233 1.96 -16.20 19.60
N THR A 234 2.51 -17.42 19.34
CA THR A 234 2.08 -18.63 20.04
C THR A 234 2.56 -18.68 21.48
N ALA A 235 3.78 -18.20 21.76
CA ALA A 235 4.29 -18.10 23.14
C ALA A 235 3.50 -17.08 23.99
N SER A 236 2.88 -16.11 23.37
CA SER A 236 2.06 -15.08 24.04
C SER A 236 0.60 -15.50 24.25
N ALA A 237 0.17 -16.59 23.61
CA ALA A 237 -1.18 -17.15 23.72
C ALA A 237 -1.29 -18.25 24.79
N SER A 238 -0.17 -18.65 25.39
CA SER A 238 -0.04 -19.63 26.47
C SER A 238 -0.04 -18.95 27.83
#